data_af793aabc756b0a876f0e412aec80d5d
#
_entry.id   af793aabc756b0a876f0e412aec80d5d
#
_cell.length_a   1.000
_cell.length_b   1.000
_cell.length_c   1.000
_cell.angle_alpha   90.00
_cell.angle_beta   90.00
_cell.angle_gamma   90.00
#
_symmetry.space_group_name_H-M   'P 1'
#
loop_
_entity.id
_entity.type
_entity.pdbx_description
1 polymer ?
#
loop_
_entity_poly.entity_id
_entity_poly.type
_entity_poly.pdbx_seq_one_letter_code
_entity_poly.pdbx_strand_id
1 'polypeptide(L)'
;MFIPALCNAQASEKKPKYAPGREKHRNKTDELGRKQGTWIFYNTFGEKISEIDFVNDRKEGIERKYYGYNKVREETEFLGAQKDGQYTRYYFSGQVAQEGFYLDGKKDGKWTRYFEDGSIRQEGSYKLNKRDGVWKTYNRKGRVINESTYKNGVDIAVLELEAQKKKEAEKKEAEKKAADAKKNGVVIKKGAKPVTKPEEKELPKKN
;
A
#
# COMPACT_ATOMS: atom_id res chain seq x y z
N MET A 1 10.58 -30.01 30.74
CA MET A 1 10.17 -28.78 31.44
C MET A 1 10.52 -27.61 30.53
N PHE A 2 9.59 -27.21 29.63
CA PHE A 2 9.83 -26.13 28.69
C PHE A 2 9.23 -24.84 29.27
N ILE A 3 10.09 -23.88 29.53
CA ILE A 3 9.71 -22.54 29.95
C ILE A 3 9.41 -21.77 28.65
N PRO A 4 8.19 -21.24 28.44
CA PRO A 4 7.93 -20.36 27.31
C PRO A 4 8.65 -19.03 27.58
N ALA A 5 9.52 -18.63 26.66
CA ALA A 5 10.11 -17.31 26.64
C ALA A 5 8.99 -16.28 26.52
N LEU A 6 8.76 -15.55 27.59
CA LEU A 6 7.99 -14.31 27.61
C LEU A 6 8.73 -13.33 26.68
N CYS A 7 8.20 -13.18 25.47
CA CYS A 7 8.57 -12.09 24.59
C CYS A 7 8.00 -10.80 25.22
N ASN A 8 8.80 -10.17 26.08
CA ASN A 8 8.56 -8.82 26.56
C ASN A 8 8.71 -7.89 25.34
N ALA A 9 7.60 -7.64 24.67
CA ALA A 9 7.47 -6.47 23.83
C ALA A 9 7.50 -5.25 24.76
N GLN A 10 8.71 -4.82 25.14
CA GLN A 10 8.92 -3.49 25.66
C GLN A 10 8.52 -2.56 24.52
N ALA A 11 7.27 -2.06 24.60
CA ALA A 11 6.88 -0.85 23.93
C ALA A 11 7.94 0.18 24.36
N SER A 12 8.86 0.51 23.46
CA SER A 12 9.78 1.61 23.69
C SER A 12 8.90 2.82 23.90
N GLU A 13 8.80 3.29 25.15
CA GLU A 13 8.30 4.62 25.47
C GLU A 13 9.19 5.60 24.71
N LYS A 14 8.85 5.87 23.45
CA LYS A 14 9.39 7.02 22.74
C LYS A 14 8.90 8.23 23.51
N LYS A 15 9.80 8.77 24.37
CA LYS A 15 9.58 10.05 25.03
C LYS A 15 9.06 11.03 24.00
N PRO A 16 7.97 11.77 24.30
CA PRO A 16 7.46 12.75 23.36
C PRO A 16 8.60 13.66 22.95
N LYS A 17 8.78 13.84 21.65
CA LYS A 17 9.85 14.64 21.02
C LYS A 17 9.81 16.12 21.44
N TYR A 18 8.90 16.50 22.32
CA TYR A 18 8.62 17.86 22.74
C TYR A 18 8.76 18.03 24.24
N ALA A 19 9.53 19.04 24.63
CA ALA A 19 9.77 19.41 26.02
C ALA A 19 8.46 19.76 26.75
N PRO A 20 8.35 19.42 28.06
CA PRO A 20 7.24 19.85 28.90
C PRO A 20 7.24 21.40 29.01
N GLY A 21 6.10 22.01 28.80
CA GLY A 21 5.93 23.50 28.87
C GLY A 21 5.15 24.12 27.71
N ARG A 22 4.74 23.36 26.70
CA ARG A 22 3.99 23.87 25.52
C ARG A 22 2.52 24.24 25.81
N GLU A 23 2.00 24.02 27.00
CA GLU A 23 0.60 24.33 27.30
C GLU A 23 0.23 25.82 27.13
N LYS A 24 1.22 26.70 27.19
CA LYS A 24 1.04 28.15 27.00
C LYS A 24 0.87 28.59 25.54
N HIS A 25 1.06 27.71 24.59
CA HIS A 25 1.08 28.05 23.14
C HIS A 25 -0.04 27.36 22.33
N ARG A 26 -1.14 26.98 22.97
CA ARG A 26 -2.27 26.34 22.29
C ARG A 26 -3.06 27.33 21.43
N ASN A 27 -3.39 26.94 20.22
CA ASN A 27 -4.23 27.68 19.27
C ASN A 27 -3.76 29.14 19.04
N LYS A 28 -2.44 29.33 18.92
CA LYS A 28 -1.86 30.66 18.69
C LYS A 28 -1.51 30.84 17.22
N THR A 29 -1.59 32.11 16.80
CA THR A 29 -1.06 32.57 15.52
C THR A 29 0.11 33.51 15.74
N ASP A 30 0.98 33.65 14.76
CA ASP A 30 1.99 34.68 14.70
C ASP A 30 1.39 36.03 14.22
N GLU A 31 2.23 37.05 14.05
CA GLU A 31 1.83 38.38 13.59
C GLU A 31 1.23 38.38 12.17
N LEU A 32 1.53 37.37 11.36
CA LEU A 32 0.98 37.17 10.01
C LEU A 32 -0.30 36.32 10.01
N GLY A 33 -0.83 35.95 11.19
CA GLY A 33 -2.02 35.13 11.34
C GLY A 33 -1.79 33.64 11.08
N ARG A 34 -0.54 33.17 10.91
CA ARG A 34 -0.21 31.76 10.65
C ARG A 34 -0.24 30.95 11.95
N LYS A 35 -0.79 29.74 11.90
CA LYS A 35 -0.84 28.82 13.05
C LYS A 35 0.55 28.45 13.52
N GLN A 36 0.74 28.49 14.84
CA GLN A 36 1.98 28.15 15.54
C GLN A 36 1.69 27.27 16.76
N GLY A 37 2.55 26.31 17.04
CA GLY A 37 2.45 25.45 18.21
C GLY A 37 1.24 24.51 18.15
N THR A 38 0.80 24.02 19.32
CA THR A 38 -0.25 22.99 19.42
C THR A 38 -1.63 23.59 19.20
N TRP A 39 -2.35 23.04 18.23
CA TRP A 39 -3.74 23.36 17.94
C TRP A 39 -4.64 22.21 18.35
N ILE A 40 -5.70 22.53 19.11
CA ILE A 40 -6.73 21.61 19.55
C ILE A 40 -8.03 21.97 18.87
N PHE A 41 -8.68 20.98 18.25
CA PHE A 41 -9.95 21.14 17.57
C PHE A 41 -11.05 20.43 18.37
N TYR A 42 -12.21 21.07 18.43
CA TYR A 42 -13.38 20.58 19.15
C TYR A 42 -14.56 20.43 18.20
N ASN A 43 -15.47 19.51 18.51
CA ASN A 43 -16.76 19.43 17.85
C ASN A 43 -17.75 20.46 18.40
N THR A 44 -18.96 20.51 17.86
CA THR A 44 -20.02 21.42 18.30
C THR A 44 -20.51 21.20 19.73
N PHE A 45 -20.21 20.05 20.30
CA PHE A 45 -20.52 19.70 21.70
C PHE A 45 -19.39 20.02 22.69
N GLY A 46 -18.29 20.63 22.19
CA GLY A 46 -17.13 20.98 23.03
C GLY A 46 -16.20 19.79 23.31
N GLU A 47 -16.37 18.66 22.66
CA GLU A 47 -15.47 17.50 22.81
C GLU A 47 -14.25 17.64 21.91
N LYS A 48 -13.08 17.32 22.44
CA LYS A 48 -11.83 17.30 21.68
C LYS A 48 -11.85 16.24 20.60
N ILE A 49 -11.67 16.63 19.34
CA ILE A 49 -11.66 15.71 18.19
C ILE A 49 -10.27 15.49 17.64
N SER A 50 -9.37 16.48 17.72
CA SER A 50 -7.97 16.31 17.32
C SER A 50 -7.05 17.34 17.96
N GLU A 51 -5.77 17.01 18.00
CA GLU A 51 -4.68 17.94 18.32
C GLU A 51 -3.49 17.67 17.39
N ILE A 52 -2.78 18.73 17.01
CA ILE A 52 -1.61 18.69 16.14
C ILE A 52 -0.79 19.96 16.32
N ASP A 53 0.53 19.84 16.20
CA ASP A 53 1.41 20.99 16.17
C ASP A 53 1.46 21.60 14.76
N PHE A 54 1.55 22.94 14.72
CA PHE A 54 1.75 23.70 13.49
C PHE A 54 3.02 24.54 13.58
N VAL A 55 3.70 24.64 12.46
CA VAL A 55 4.80 25.57 12.20
C VAL A 55 4.47 26.30 10.90
N ASN A 56 4.19 27.60 10.98
CA ASN A 56 3.83 28.43 9.82
C ASN A 56 2.68 27.83 8.98
N ASP A 57 1.54 27.49 9.61
CA ASP A 57 0.37 26.83 9.03
C ASP A 57 0.61 25.39 8.53
N ARG A 58 1.80 24.84 8.65
CA ARG A 58 2.10 23.47 8.26
C ARG A 58 2.01 22.54 9.46
N LYS A 59 1.34 21.41 9.27
CA LYS A 59 1.30 20.35 10.29
C LYS A 59 2.69 19.77 10.50
N GLU A 60 3.07 19.61 11.77
CA GLU A 60 4.37 19.09 12.16
C GLU A 60 4.23 18.17 13.36
N GLY A 61 4.94 17.03 13.37
CA GLY A 61 4.89 16.07 14.46
C GLY A 61 3.65 15.19 14.45
N ILE A 62 3.14 14.79 15.62
CA ILE A 62 2.09 13.77 15.75
C ILE A 62 0.71 14.42 15.84
N GLU A 63 -0.13 14.17 14.83
CA GLU A 63 -1.57 14.42 14.91
C GLU A 63 -2.23 13.31 15.72
N ARG A 64 -2.94 13.68 16.80
CA ARG A 64 -3.83 12.77 17.54
C ARG A 64 -5.26 13.09 17.23
N LYS A 65 -6.03 12.09 16.83
CA LYS A 65 -7.49 12.17 16.73
C LYS A 65 -8.12 11.35 17.84
N TYR A 66 -9.26 11.79 18.30
CA TYR A 66 -9.91 11.23 19.45
C TYR A 66 -11.25 10.60 19.11
N TYR A 67 -11.62 9.58 19.85
CA TYR A 67 -13.00 9.23 20.13
C TYR A 67 -13.56 10.26 21.13
N GLY A 68 -14.82 10.18 21.48
CA GLY A 68 -15.30 10.87 22.67
C GLY A 68 -14.50 10.48 23.92
N TYR A 69 -14.67 11.25 25.03
CA TYR A 69 -14.04 11.00 26.33
C TYR A 69 -12.48 11.07 26.31
N ASN A 70 -11.90 11.87 25.42
CA ASN A 70 -10.44 12.04 25.28
C ASN A 70 -9.65 10.74 24.99
N LYS A 71 -10.32 9.67 24.54
CA LYS A 71 -9.64 8.45 24.13
C LYS A 71 -9.04 8.61 22.75
N VAL A 72 -7.74 8.34 22.61
CA VAL A 72 -7.03 8.40 21.33
C VAL A 72 -7.60 7.34 20.38
N ARG A 73 -7.98 7.77 19.18
CA ARG A 73 -8.43 6.93 18.09
C ARG A 73 -7.34 6.65 17.07
N GLU A 74 -6.51 7.66 16.79
CA GLU A 74 -5.53 7.61 15.71
C GLU A 74 -4.38 8.55 16.01
N GLU A 75 -3.16 8.09 15.77
CA GLU A 75 -1.94 8.87 15.77
C GLU A 75 -1.31 8.80 14.38
N THR A 76 -0.86 9.93 13.86
CA THR A 76 -0.23 10.02 12.54
C THR A 76 0.89 11.03 12.60
N GLU A 77 2.10 10.65 12.20
CA GLU A 77 3.22 11.57 12.07
C GLU A 77 3.11 12.40 10.81
N PHE A 78 3.43 13.70 10.93
CA PHE A 78 3.46 14.67 9.85
C PHE A 78 4.82 15.36 9.78
N LEU A 79 5.30 15.56 8.56
CA LEU A 79 6.46 16.37 8.23
C LEU A 79 6.07 17.33 7.11
N GLY A 80 6.13 18.66 7.38
CA GLY A 80 5.82 19.67 6.37
C GLY A 80 4.40 19.59 5.80
N ALA A 81 3.38 19.26 6.61
CA ALA A 81 1.98 19.08 6.25
C ALA A 81 1.63 17.74 5.53
N GLN A 82 2.61 16.91 5.21
CA GLN A 82 2.38 15.58 4.66
C GLN A 82 2.48 14.53 5.76
N LYS A 83 1.72 13.43 5.61
CA LYS A 83 1.90 12.26 6.47
C LYS A 83 3.25 11.63 6.15
N ASP A 84 4.14 11.63 7.12
CA ASP A 84 5.47 11.04 6.96
C ASP A 84 5.90 10.49 8.34
N GLY A 85 6.07 9.18 8.42
CA GLY A 85 6.36 8.48 9.65
C GLY A 85 5.28 7.49 10.06
N GLN A 86 5.23 7.23 11.35
CA GLN A 86 4.41 6.19 11.94
C GLN A 86 2.92 6.56 11.93
N TYR A 87 2.09 5.55 11.71
CA TYR A 87 0.65 5.59 11.83
C TYR A 87 0.19 4.50 12.79
N THR A 88 -0.64 4.87 13.78
CA THR A 88 -1.27 3.92 14.69
C THR A 88 -2.74 4.29 14.88
N ARG A 89 -3.61 3.31 14.77
CA ARG A 89 -5.03 3.42 15.08
C ARG A 89 -5.37 2.48 16.22
N TYR A 90 -6.20 2.95 17.12
CA TYR A 90 -6.63 2.22 18.31
C TYR A 90 -8.10 1.85 18.25
N TYR A 91 -8.47 0.80 18.93
CA TYR A 91 -9.85 0.51 19.32
C TYR A 91 -10.28 1.48 20.45
N PHE A 92 -11.58 1.54 20.72
CA PHE A 92 -12.09 2.33 21.84
C PHE A 92 -11.59 1.82 23.20
N SER A 93 -11.27 0.54 23.30
CA SER A 93 -10.60 -0.10 24.44
C SER A 93 -9.18 0.39 24.68
N GLY A 94 -8.57 1.09 23.70
CA GLY A 94 -7.17 1.56 23.75
C GLY A 94 -6.16 0.60 23.15
N GLN A 95 -6.57 -0.60 22.74
CA GLN A 95 -5.69 -1.56 22.08
C GLN A 95 -5.44 -1.16 20.63
N VAL A 96 -4.25 -1.50 20.10
CA VAL A 96 -3.90 -1.20 18.72
C VAL A 96 -4.81 -1.99 17.78
N ALA A 97 -5.46 -1.26 16.87
CA ALA A 97 -6.32 -1.82 15.81
C ALA A 97 -5.59 -1.94 14.48
N GLN A 98 -4.66 -1.01 14.22
CA GLN A 98 -3.88 -0.98 12.99
C GLN A 98 -2.62 -0.16 13.21
N GLU A 99 -1.53 -0.59 12.58
CA GLU A 99 -0.28 0.18 12.51
C GLU A 99 0.34 0.08 11.12
N GLY A 100 1.22 1.01 10.80
CA GLY A 100 1.96 1.07 9.55
C GLY A 100 2.78 2.34 9.44
N PHE A 101 3.24 2.61 8.23
CA PHE A 101 4.11 3.73 7.94
C PHE A 101 3.62 4.51 6.71
N TYR A 102 3.75 5.82 6.76
CA TYR A 102 3.57 6.71 5.62
C TYR A 102 4.90 7.30 5.20
N LEU A 103 5.13 7.35 3.90
CA LEU A 103 6.23 8.05 3.25
C LEU A 103 5.64 9.03 2.24
N ASP A 104 5.91 10.32 2.37
CA ASP A 104 5.39 11.37 1.48
C ASP A 104 3.87 11.28 1.23
N GLY A 105 3.09 11.09 2.31
CA GLY A 105 1.63 10.98 2.27
C GLY A 105 1.07 9.63 1.77
N LYS A 106 1.93 8.69 1.40
CA LYS A 106 1.54 7.38 0.87
C LYS A 106 1.88 6.28 1.86
N LYS A 107 1.02 5.27 1.94
CA LYS A 107 1.34 4.06 2.71
C LYS A 107 2.54 3.38 2.10
N ASP A 108 3.53 3.04 2.94
CA ASP A 108 4.74 2.33 2.53
C ASP A 108 5.16 1.33 3.60
N GLY A 109 5.90 0.28 3.21
CA GLY A 109 6.36 -0.76 4.11
C GLY A 109 5.25 -1.62 4.73
N LYS A 110 5.54 -2.23 5.86
CA LYS A 110 4.65 -3.19 6.54
C LYS A 110 3.44 -2.48 7.15
N TRP A 111 2.27 -3.09 6.97
CA TRP A 111 0.99 -2.69 7.59
C TRP A 111 0.35 -3.88 8.25
N THR A 112 -0.04 -3.71 9.51
CA THR A 112 -0.66 -4.76 10.33
C THR A 112 -2.00 -4.28 10.87
N ARG A 113 -3.00 -5.14 10.84
CA ARG A 113 -4.28 -4.97 11.52
C ARG A 113 -4.42 -6.03 12.58
N TYR A 114 -5.01 -5.67 13.68
CA TYR A 114 -5.21 -6.54 14.83
C TYR A 114 -6.69 -6.75 15.10
N PHE A 115 -7.02 -7.83 15.74
CA PHE A 115 -8.27 -7.98 16.47
C PHE A 115 -8.18 -7.22 17.80
N GLU A 116 -9.31 -7.04 18.48
CA GLU A 116 -9.35 -6.30 19.74
C GLU A 116 -8.64 -7.05 20.90
N ASP A 117 -8.44 -8.36 20.76
CA ASP A 117 -7.67 -9.19 21.69
C ASP A 117 -6.14 -9.09 21.44
N GLY A 118 -5.70 -8.24 20.49
CA GLY A 118 -4.29 -8.01 20.13
C GLY A 118 -3.72 -9.04 19.15
N SER A 119 -4.46 -10.09 18.78
CA SER A 119 -4.01 -11.05 17.78
C SER A 119 -4.03 -10.42 16.38
N ILE A 120 -3.09 -10.85 15.51
CA ILE A 120 -3.00 -10.32 14.14
C ILE A 120 -4.23 -10.78 13.35
N ARG A 121 -4.92 -9.82 12.73
CA ARG A 121 -6.04 -10.06 11.83
C ARG A 121 -5.60 -10.10 10.37
N GLN A 122 -4.69 -9.18 9.99
CA GLN A 122 -4.18 -9.07 8.61
C GLN A 122 -2.84 -8.37 8.61
N GLU A 123 -1.93 -8.83 7.78
CA GLU A 123 -0.64 -8.15 7.55
C GLU A 123 -0.22 -8.26 6.08
N GLY A 124 0.62 -7.34 5.67
CA GLY A 124 1.21 -7.27 4.34
C GLY A 124 1.98 -5.98 4.17
N SER A 125 2.46 -5.72 2.97
CA SER A 125 3.21 -4.51 2.66
C SER A 125 2.50 -3.64 1.62
N TYR A 126 2.72 -2.34 1.75
CA TYR A 126 2.38 -1.35 0.74
C TYR A 126 3.65 -0.79 0.11
N LYS A 127 3.55 -0.42 -1.15
CA LYS A 127 4.51 0.41 -1.86
C LYS A 127 3.75 1.53 -2.56
N LEU A 128 3.97 2.76 -2.11
CA LEU A 128 3.30 3.96 -2.64
C LEU A 128 1.77 3.82 -2.71
N ASN A 129 1.10 3.46 -1.60
CA ASN A 129 -0.34 3.20 -1.45
C ASN A 129 -0.86 1.93 -2.12
N LYS A 130 -0.04 1.18 -2.87
CA LYS A 130 -0.46 -0.06 -3.53
C LYS A 130 0.00 -1.26 -2.70
N ARG A 131 -0.84 -2.29 -2.58
CA ARG A 131 -0.42 -3.54 -1.97
C ARG A 131 0.72 -4.14 -2.80
N ASP A 132 1.76 -4.62 -2.12
CA ASP A 132 2.93 -5.25 -2.73
C ASP A 132 3.38 -6.45 -1.91
N GLY A 133 3.73 -7.54 -2.60
CA GLY A 133 4.08 -8.80 -1.94
C GLY A 133 2.89 -9.56 -1.34
N VAL A 134 3.21 -10.41 -0.37
CA VAL A 134 2.24 -11.34 0.24
C VAL A 134 1.40 -10.62 1.29
N TRP A 135 0.09 -10.83 1.20
CA TRP A 135 -0.90 -10.38 2.17
C TRP A 135 -1.57 -11.58 2.81
N LYS A 136 -1.54 -11.64 4.15
CA LYS A 136 -2.11 -12.72 4.93
C LYS A 136 -3.25 -12.21 5.78
N THR A 137 -4.33 -13.00 5.86
CA THR A 137 -5.44 -12.76 6.76
C THR A 137 -5.57 -13.96 7.69
N TYR A 138 -5.76 -13.69 8.97
CA TYR A 138 -5.79 -14.67 10.02
C TYR A 138 -7.15 -14.71 10.70
N ASN A 139 -7.51 -15.85 11.25
CA ASN A 139 -8.58 -15.94 12.22
C ASN A 139 -8.06 -15.62 13.64
N ARG A 140 -8.95 -15.52 14.64
CA ARG A 140 -8.56 -15.25 16.04
C ARG A 140 -7.68 -16.32 16.68
N LYS A 141 -7.59 -17.52 16.09
CA LYS A 141 -6.71 -18.61 16.54
C LYS A 141 -5.32 -18.54 15.88
N GLY A 142 -4.99 -17.45 15.15
CA GLY A 142 -3.73 -17.26 14.46
C GLY A 142 -3.55 -18.13 13.20
N ARG A 143 -4.60 -18.83 12.72
CA ARG A 143 -4.52 -19.61 11.49
C ARG A 143 -4.74 -18.71 10.28
N VAL A 144 -3.91 -18.86 9.27
CA VAL A 144 -4.10 -18.20 7.96
C VAL A 144 -5.38 -18.72 7.33
N ILE A 145 -6.29 -17.82 6.99
CA ILE A 145 -7.55 -18.10 6.30
C ILE A 145 -7.58 -17.58 4.87
N ASN A 146 -6.70 -16.64 4.55
CA ASN A 146 -6.49 -16.17 3.19
C ASN A 146 -5.06 -15.69 3.01
N GLU A 147 -4.46 -16.02 1.86
CA GLU A 147 -3.16 -15.53 1.42
C GLU A 147 -3.27 -15.14 -0.05
N SER A 148 -2.85 -13.92 -0.37
CA SER A 148 -2.84 -13.40 -1.74
C SER A 148 -1.55 -12.64 -1.99
N THR A 149 -1.00 -12.75 -3.20
CA THR A 149 0.21 -12.03 -3.60
C THR A 149 -0.18 -10.89 -4.54
N TYR A 150 0.29 -9.69 -4.20
CA TYR A 150 0.00 -8.47 -4.96
C TYR A 150 1.25 -7.91 -5.63
N LYS A 151 1.07 -7.39 -6.83
CA LYS A 151 2.08 -6.62 -7.54
C LYS A 151 1.45 -5.30 -8.01
N ASN A 152 1.98 -4.17 -7.55
CA ASN A 152 1.43 -2.84 -7.86
C ASN A 152 -0.07 -2.69 -7.53
N GLY A 153 -0.56 -3.35 -6.50
CA GLY A 153 -1.96 -3.30 -6.06
C GLY A 153 -2.89 -4.31 -6.72
N VAL A 154 -2.42 -5.06 -7.70
CA VAL A 154 -3.23 -6.08 -8.38
C VAL A 154 -2.87 -7.46 -7.84
N ASP A 155 -3.88 -8.29 -7.56
CA ASP A 155 -3.70 -9.68 -7.15
C ASP A 155 -3.16 -10.49 -8.34
N ILE A 156 -2.05 -11.21 -8.14
CA ILE A 156 -1.37 -11.97 -9.20
C ILE A 156 -2.29 -13.06 -9.74
N ALA A 157 -3.08 -13.71 -8.90
CA ALA A 157 -4.00 -14.75 -9.34
C ALA A 157 -5.06 -14.21 -10.33
N VAL A 158 -5.52 -12.96 -10.13
CA VAL A 158 -6.44 -12.31 -11.07
C VAL A 158 -5.76 -12.05 -12.41
N LEU A 159 -4.51 -11.55 -12.39
CA LEU A 159 -3.74 -11.30 -13.62
C LEU A 159 -3.51 -12.58 -14.42
N GLU A 160 -3.19 -13.68 -13.75
CA GLU A 160 -2.99 -14.98 -14.39
C GLU A 160 -4.29 -15.50 -15.02
N LEU A 161 -5.41 -15.35 -14.31
CA LEU A 161 -6.72 -15.76 -14.83
C LEU A 161 -7.13 -14.93 -16.07
N GLU A 162 -6.91 -13.63 -16.04
CA GLU A 162 -7.18 -12.73 -17.18
C GLU A 162 -6.28 -13.09 -18.38
N ALA A 163 -5.00 -13.37 -18.14
CA ALA A 163 -4.07 -13.78 -19.17
C ALA A 163 -4.45 -15.14 -19.81
N GLN A 164 -4.94 -16.08 -18.99
CA GLN A 164 -5.45 -17.36 -19.48
C GLN A 164 -6.70 -17.18 -20.34
N LYS A 165 -7.68 -16.39 -19.88
CA LYS A 165 -8.90 -16.08 -20.65
C LYS A 165 -8.58 -15.42 -21.98
N LYS A 166 -7.61 -14.50 -22.00
CA LYS A 166 -7.18 -13.83 -23.24
C LYS A 166 -6.57 -14.83 -24.23
N LYS A 167 -5.68 -15.70 -23.78
CA LYS A 167 -5.08 -16.76 -24.63
C LYS A 167 -6.12 -17.70 -25.18
N GLU A 168 -7.11 -18.09 -24.37
CA GLU A 168 -8.19 -18.97 -24.82
C GLU A 168 -9.10 -18.28 -25.86
N ALA A 169 -9.40 -16.97 -25.68
CA ALA A 169 -10.16 -16.20 -26.65
C ALA A 169 -9.40 -16.06 -27.98
N GLU A 170 -8.11 -15.74 -27.94
CA GLU A 170 -7.26 -15.67 -29.14
C GLU A 170 -7.19 -17.01 -29.88
N LYS A 171 -7.09 -18.13 -29.15
CA LYS A 171 -7.10 -19.47 -29.72
C LYS A 171 -8.44 -19.79 -30.42
N LYS A 172 -9.57 -19.50 -29.78
CA LYS A 172 -10.90 -19.68 -30.35
C LYS A 172 -11.11 -18.83 -31.61
N GLU A 173 -10.62 -17.62 -31.62
CA GLU A 173 -10.69 -16.73 -32.78
C GLU A 173 -9.83 -17.27 -33.94
N ALA A 174 -8.62 -17.73 -33.66
CA ALA A 174 -7.74 -18.36 -34.66
C ALA A 174 -8.36 -19.64 -35.25
N GLU A 175 -8.95 -20.49 -34.41
CA GLU A 175 -9.66 -21.73 -34.86
C GLU A 175 -10.86 -21.37 -35.73
N LYS A 176 -11.65 -20.35 -35.38
CA LYS A 176 -12.77 -19.86 -36.18
C LYS A 176 -12.30 -19.33 -37.54
N LYS A 177 -11.26 -18.49 -37.57
CA LYS A 177 -10.67 -18.00 -38.84
C LYS A 177 -10.16 -19.14 -39.74
N ALA A 178 -9.53 -20.16 -39.13
CA ALA A 178 -9.07 -21.33 -39.85
C ALA A 178 -10.24 -22.20 -40.41
N ALA A 179 -11.33 -22.31 -39.65
CA ALA A 179 -12.54 -23.02 -40.09
C ALA A 179 -13.26 -22.28 -41.24
N ASP A 180 -13.37 -20.95 -41.15
CA ASP A 180 -13.97 -20.11 -42.18
C ASP A 180 -13.12 -20.09 -43.46
N ALA A 181 -11.78 -20.11 -43.37
CA ALA A 181 -10.88 -20.24 -44.52
C ALA A 181 -11.03 -21.57 -45.22
N LYS A 182 -11.26 -22.68 -44.49
CA LYS A 182 -11.55 -24.00 -45.08
C LYS A 182 -12.92 -24.05 -45.79
N LYS A 183 -13.93 -23.39 -45.23
CA LYS A 183 -15.28 -23.32 -45.86
C LYS A 183 -15.29 -22.50 -47.15
N ASN A 184 -14.48 -21.44 -47.23
CA ASN A 184 -14.44 -20.51 -48.36
C ASN A 184 -13.49 -20.98 -49.50
N GLY A 185 -13.03 -22.23 -49.51
CA GLY A 185 -12.32 -22.84 -50.61
C GLY A 185 -10.96 -22.23 -50.98
N VAL A 186 -10.33 -21.46 -50.08
CA VAL A 186 -8.98 -20.95 -50.28
C VAL A 186 -7.99 -22.08 -50.04
N VAL A 187 -7.73 -22.89 -51.07
CA VAL A 187 -6.61 -23.85 -51.08
C VAL A 187 -5.32 -23.04 -51.08
N ILE A 188 -4.69 -22.92 -49.93
CA ILE A 188 -3.31 -22.44 -49.84
C ILE A 188 -2.46 -23.59 -50.47
N LYS A 189 -2.06 -23.42 -51.75
CA LYS A 189 -1.10 -24.32 -52.39
C LYS A 189 0.20 -24.29 -51.58
N LYS A 190 0.45 -25.34 -50.81
CA LYS A 190 1.80 -25.66 -50.32
C LYS A 190 2.67 -25.94 -51.54
N GLY A 191 3.63 -25.07 -51.84
CA GLY A 191 4.62 -25.32 -52.85
C GLY A 191 5.16 -24.09 -53.55
N ALA A 192 5.86 -23.26 -52.83
CA ALA A 192 6.89 -22.45 -53.45
C ALA A 192 8.24 -23.05 -53.06
N LYS A 193 8.91 -23.65 -54.03
CA LYS A 193 10.30 -24.11 -53.91
C LYS A 193 11.20 -22.89 -53.57
N PRO A 194 12.24 -23.08 -52.79
CA PRO A 194 13.18 -22.00 -52.51
C PRO A 194 13.86 -21.58 -53.81
N VAL A 195 13.79 -20.27 -54.08
CA VAL A 195 14.53 -19.61 -55.16
C VAL A 195 16.01 -19.71 -54.82
N THR A 196 16.77 -20.39 -55.65
CA THR A 196 18.22 -20.48 -55.59
C THR A 196 18.81 -19.08 -55.76
N LYS A 197 19.78 -18.73 -54.92
CA LYS A 197 20.58 -17.53 -54.98
C LYS A 197 21.15 -17.31 -56.37
N PRO A 198 21.21 -16.08 -56.89
CA PRO A 198 22.01 -15.76 -58.07
C PRO A 198 23.50 -15.88 -57.73
N GLU A 199 24.25 -16.53 -58.66
CA GLU A 199 25.70 -16.66 -58.64
C GLU A 199 26.36 -15.25 -58.67
N GLU A 200 27.31 -15.05 -57.76
CA GLU A 200 28.19 -13.91 -57.67
C GLU A 200 29.18 -13.94 -58.83
N LYS A 201 29.02 -13.05 -59.80
CA LYS A 201 30.00 -12.86 -60.89
C LYS A 201 31.22 -12.15 -60.32
N GLU A 202 32.34 -12.88 -60.35
CA GLU A 202 33.66 -12.32 -60.11
C GLU A 202 33.97 -11.17 -61.09
N LEU A 203 34.42 -10.03 -60.57
CA LEU A 203 34.98 -8.93 -61.35
C LEU A 203 36.47 -9.18 -61.63
N PRO A 204 36.94 -8.94 -62.85
CA PRO A 204 38.35 -9.18 -63.22
C PRO A 204 39.29 -8.13 -62.57
N LYS A 205 40.37 -8.65 -61.99
CA LYS A 205 41.51 -7.87 -61.52
C LYS A 205 42.16 -7.12 -62.67
N LYS A 206 42.26 -5.80 -62.59
CA LYS A 206 43.17 -4.99 -63.47
C LYS A 206 44.51 -4.88 -62.78
N ASN A 207 45.51 -5.14 -63.60
CA ASN A 207 46.93 -4.91 -63.36
C ASN A 207 47.28 -3.44 -62.94
#